data_b839fae28a10719efa284c51df47e8e4
#
_entry.id   b839fae28a10719efa284c51df47e8e4
#
_cell.length_a   1.000
_cell.length_b   1.000
_cell.length_c   1.000
_cell.angle_alpha   90.00
_cell.angle_beta   90.00
_cell.angle_gamma   90.00
#
_symmetry.space_group_name_H-M   'P 1'
#
loop_
_entity.id
_entity.type
_entity.pdbx_description
1 polymer ?
#
loop_
_entity_poly.entity_id
_entity_poly.type
_entity_poly.pdbx_seq_one_letter_code
_entity_poly.pdbx_strand_id
1 'polypeptide(L)'
;MRRFVTVVWITIMGVLAAGLTSAFAATGIAQEETVVLGEHTLKGRNLDLVGEANDFRPGDRYIFRSELTDGLDAVVGHLYVDCSVQFGKRDSCSQIYDIPARGTVTAEGLIPVAELNRGGTWVLAITGGTGEFENVGGSATVVIVDDRGNSEHTLHLLP
;
A
#
# COMPACT_ATOMS: atom_id res chain seq x y z
N MET A 1 -24.01 40.42 -77.73
CA MET A 1 -22.92 39.58 -77.17
C MET A 1 -22.93 39.72 -75.68
N ARG A 2 -23.47 38.73 -74.95
CA ARG A 2 -23.50 38.69 -73.48
C ARG A 2 -22.38 37.75 -73.02
N ARG A 3 -21.40 38.28 -72.26
CA ARG A 3 -20.33 37.50 -71.64
C ARG A 3 -20.84 36.99 -70.29
N PHE A 4 -20.91 35.69 -70.11
CA PHE A 4 -21.16 35.03 -68.85
C PHE A 4 -19.84 34.95 -68.08
N VAL A 5 -19.82 35.52 -66.88
CA VAL A 5 -18.71 35.36 -65.92
C VAL A 5 -19.07 34.20 -65.01
N THR A 6 -18.31 33.10 -65.14
CA THR A 6 -18.46 31.92 -64.26
C THR A 6 -17.65 32.18 -63.00
N VAL A 7 -18.32 32.30 -61.84
CA VAL A 7 -17.69 32.37 -60.52
C VAL A 7 -17.49 30.97 -60.03
N VAL A 8 -16.20 30.56 -59.88
CA VAL A 8 -15.82 29.26 -59.28
C VAL A 8 -15.69 29.48 -57.78
N TRP A 9 -16.55 28.82 -57.01
CA TRP A 9 -16.41 28.76 -55.54
C TRP A 9 -15.45 27.61 -55.17
N ILE A 10 -14.29 27.94 -54.63
CA ILE A 10 -13.37 26.97 -54.03
C ILE A 10 -13.77 26.79 -52.57
N THR A 11 -14.38 25.63 -52.27
CA THR A 11 -14.71 25.23 -50.92
C THR A 11 -13.43 24.63 -50.29
N ILE A 12 -12.80 25.33 -49.37
CA ILE A 12 -11.69 24.81 -48.57
C ILE A 12 -12.30 23.95 -47.47
N MET A 13 -12.23 22.64 -47.60
CA MET A 13 -12.51 21.71 -46.53
C MET A 13 -11.34 21.78 -45.50
N GLY A 14 -11.56 22.44 -44.39
CA GLY A 14 -10.68 22.40 -43.25
C GLY A 14 -10.83 21.05 -42.55
N VAL A 15 -9.78 20.21 -42.62
CA VAL A 15 -9.68 18.99 -41.81
C VAL A 15 -9.36 19.40 -40.38
N LEU A 16 -10.37 19.38 -39.50
CA LEU A 16 -10.20 19.46 -38.07
C LEU A 16 -9.55 18.12 -37.61
N ALA A 17 -8.24 18.12 -37.40
CA ALA A 17 -7.55 17.08 -36.67
C ALA A 17 -7.96 17.21 -35.20
N ALA A 18 -8.96 16.44 -34.78
CA ALA A 18 -9.26 16.21 -33.37
C ALA A 18 -8.10 15.42 -32.76
N GLY A 19 -7.18 16.13 -32.11
CA GLY A 19 -6.14 15.53 -31.27
C GLY A 19 -6.83 14.82 -30.11
N LEU A 20 -6.86 13.48 -30.16
CA LEU A 20 -7.18 12.63 -29.01
C LEU A 20 -6.02 12.77 -28.00
N THR A 21 -6.09 13.77 -27.12
CA THR A 21 -5.31 13.76 -25.90
C THR A 21 -5.89 12.67 -24.99
N SER A 22 -5.28 11.49 -25.02
CA SER A 22 -5.50 10.48 -23.98
C SER A 22 -5.03 11.10 -22.67
N ALA A 23 -5.96 11.64 -21.89
CA ALA A 23 -5.71 11.92 -20.50
C ALA A 23 -5.52 10.55 -19.83
N PHE A 24 -4.27 10.19 -19.53
CA PHE A 24 -4.01 9.16 -18.53
C PHE A 24 -4.57 9.71 -17.23
N ALA A 25 -5.72 9.19 -16.82
CA ALA A 25 -6.23 9.44 -15.49
C ALA A 25 -5.18 8.87 -14.53
N ALA A 26 -4.61 9.73 -13.68
CA ALA A 26 -3.83 9.28 -12.55
C ALA A 26 -4.74 8.36 -11.72
N THR A 27 -4.36 7.08 -11.59
CA THR A 27 -5.13 6.06 -10.87
C THR A 27 -4.81 6.07 -9.38
N GLY A 28 -4.62 7.24 -8.79
CA GLY A 28 -4.45 7.39 -7.35
C GLY A 28 -5.79 7.56 -6.62
N ILE A 29 -5.78 7.42 -5.30
CA ILE A 29 -6.95 7.79 -4.48
C ILE A 29 -7.20 9.29 -4.64
N ALA A 30 -8.45 9.66 -4.92
CA ALA A 30 -8.83 11.06 -5.13
C ALA A 30 -9.25 11.77 -3.83
N GLN A 31 -9.49 11.02 -2.77
CA GLN A 31 -9.96 11.48 -1.46
C GLN A 31 -9.30 10.65 -0.36
N GLU A 32 -9.31 11.16 0.86
CA GLU A 32 -8.93 10.41 2.06
C GLU A 32 -9.78 9.13 2.18
N GLU A 33 -9.12 8.02 2.45
CA GLU A 33 -9.77 6.71 2.59
C GLU A 33 -9.27 6.01 3.86
N THR A 34 -10.15 5.30 4.54
CA THR A 34 -9.80 4.39 5.63
C THR A 34 -10.11 2.96 5.22
N VAL A 35 -9.10 2.09 5.26
CA VAL A 35 -9.23 0.66 4.99
C VAL A 35 -8.93 -0.11 6.27
N VAL A 36 -9.84 -0.99 6.68
CA VAL A 36 -9.67 -1.87 7.86
C VAL A 36 -9.49 -3.29 7.38
N LEU A 37 -8.41 -3.93 7.83
CA LEU A 37 -8.01 -5.28 7.44
C LEU A 37 -7.71 -6.11 8.68
N GLY A 38 -8.21 -7.35 8.74
CA GLY A 38 -7.74 -8.36 9.68
C GLY A 38 -6.47 -9.02 9.16
N GLU A 39 -5.59 -9.44 10.06
CA GLU A 39 -4.37 -10.18 9.75
C GLU A 39 -4.36 -11.54 10.45
N HIS A 40 -4.06 -12.60 9.69
CA HIS A 40 -3.80 -13.94 10.20
C HIS A 40 -2.42 -14.42 9.75
N THR A 41 -1.48 -14.53 10.69
CA THR A 41 -0.11 -14.94 10.40
C THR A 41 -0.06 -16.38 9.87
N LEU A 42 0.48 -16.57 8.66
CA LEU A 42 0.63 -17.88 8.02
C LEU A 42 1.99 -18.50 8.28
N LYS A 43 3.07 -17.72 8.10
CA LYS A 43 4.44 -18.21 8.13
C LYS A 43 5.43 -17.12 8.47
N GLY A 44 6.25 -17.38 9.47
CA GLY A 44 7.38 -16.54 9.83
C GLY A 44 8.72 -17.28 9.72
N ARG A 45 9.80 -16.52 9.62
CA ARG A 45 11.18 -17.01 9.63
C ARG A 45 12.10 -15.97 10.22
N ASN A 46 12.95 -16.39 11.15
CA ASN A 46 14.06 -15.59 11.64
C ASN A 46 15.24 -15.69 10.65
N LEU A 47 15.87 -14.56 10.39
CA LEU A 47 17.04 -14.42 9.51
C LEU A 47 18.16 -13.73 10.29
N ASP A 48 19.40 -14.04 9.90
CA ASP A 48 20.59 -13.35 10.39
C ASP A 48 20.62 -13.16 11.91
N LEU A 49 20.33 -14.26 12.66
CA LEU A 49 20.37 -14.23 14.11
C LEU A 49 21.80 -14.00 14.61
N VAL A 50 22.01 -12.95 15.41
CA VAL A 50 23.28 -12.63 16.07
C VAL A 50 23.46 -13.43 17.36
N GLY A 51 22.36 -13.95 17.94
CA GLY A 51 22.30 -14.73 19.15
C GLY A 51 21.70 -16.11 18.97
N GLU A 52 21.27 -16.70 20.08
CA GLU A 52 20.49 -17.94 20.06
C GLU A 52 19.05 -17.69 19.58
N ALA A 53 18.42 -18.73 19.02
CA ALA A 53 17.02 -18.64 18.63
C ALA A 53 16.16 -18.25 19.85
N ASN A 54 15.29 -17.24 19.67
CA ASN A 54 14.43 -16.62 20.70
C ASN A 54 15.11 -15.62 21.65
N ASP A 55 16.40 -15.30 21.49
CA ASP A 55 17.06 -14.21 22.20
C ASP A 55 17.41 -13.11 21.17
N PHE A 56 16.39 -12.38 20.73
CA PHE A 56 16.53 -11.34 19.72
C PHE A 56 17.44 -10.21 20.19
N ARG A 57 18.48 -9.92 19.38
CA ARG A 57 19.49 -8.91 19.66
C ARG A 57 19.56 -7.89 18.52
N PRO A 58 20.06 -6.69 18.77
CA PRO A 58 20.29 -5.71 17.72
C PRO A 58 21.11 -6.31 16.57
N GLY A 59 20.56 -6.19 15.34
CA GLY A 59 21.09 -6.79 14.12
C GLY A 59 20.37 -8.07 13.67
N ASP A 60 19.60 -8.73 14.52
CA ASP A 60 18.75 -9.83 14.10
C ASP A 60 17.65 -9.33 13.16
N ARG A 61 17.24 -10.21 12.24
CA ARG A 61 16.21 -9.93 11.25
C ARG A 61 15.22 -11.08 11.18
N TYR A 62 13.96 -10.75 10.98
CA TYR A 62 12.91 -11.71 10.76
C TYR A 62 11.92 -11.24 9.72
N ILE A 63 11.33 -12.19 9.02
CA ILE A 63 10.28 -11.95 8.03
C ILE A 63 9.09 -12.83 8.33
N PHE A 64 7.90 -12.36 7.98
CA PHE A 64 6.71 -13.20 7.97
C PHE A 64 5.74 -12.77 6.86
N ARG A 65 4.83 -13.67 6.55
CA ARG A 65 3.73 -13.47 5.63
C ARG A 65 2.43 -13.86 6.30
N SER A 66 1.42 -13.03 6.11
CA SER A 66 0.08 -13.22 6.64
C SER A 66 -0.97 -13.11 5.55
N GLU A 67 -2.16 -13.66 5.80
CA GLU A 67 -3.35 -13.34 5.03
C GLU A 67 -3.97 -12.06 5.55
N LEU A 68 -4.49 -11.24 4.63
CA LEU A 68 -5.31 -10.08 4.93
C LEU A 68 -6.76 -10.42 4.65
N THR A 69 -7.64 -10.11 5.60
CA THR A 69 -9.08 -10.32 5.48
C THR A 69 -9.81 -8.98 5.56
N ASP A 70 -10.99 -8.94 4.95
CA ASP A 70 -11.94 -7.83 5.12
C ASP A 70 -12.81 -8.01 6.39
N GLY A 71 -13.72 -7.07 6.63
CA GLY A 71 -14.64 -7.12 7.77
C GLY A 71 -15.65 -8.29 7.73
N LEU A 72 -15.61 -9.16 6.71
CA LEU A 72 -16.42 -10.37 6.56
C LEU A 72 -15.57 -11.65 6.61
N ASP A 73 -14.32 -11.55 7.06
CA ASP A 73 -13.31 -12.62 7.10
C ASP A 73 -12.96 -13.21 5.71
N ALA A 74 -13.29 -12.54 4.62
CA ALA A 74 -12.87 -12.96 3.30
C ALA A 74 -11.42 -12.53 3.03
N VAL A 75 -10.59 -13.46 2.53
CA VAL A 75 -9.20 -13.17 2.18
C VAL A 75 -9.18 -12.23 0.98
N VAL A 76 -8.62 -11.03 1.17
CA VAL A 76 -8.51 -9.98 0.15
C VAL A 76 -7.09 -9.75 -0.32
N GLY A 77 -6.09 -10.33 0.35
CA GLY A 77 -4.69 -10.14 0.00
C GLY A 77 -3.72 -10.77 0.97
N HIS A 78 -2.48 -10.28 0.95
CA HIS A 78 -1.42 -10.72 1.84
C HIS A 78 -0.63 -9.55 2.41
N LEU A 79 -0.14 -9.74 3.63
CA LEU A 79 0.83 -8.86 4.26
C LEU A 79 2.20 -9.53 4.23
N TYR A 80 3.20 -8.79 3.81
CA TYR A 80 4.61 -9.18 3.89
C TYR A 80 5.31 -8.24 4.84
N VAL A 81 5.98 -8.80 5.84
CA VAL A 81 6.68 -8.03 6.88
C VAL A 81 8.15 -8.41 6.91
N ASP A 82 8.99 -7.41 6.99
CA ASP A 82 10.43 -7.51 7.15
C ASP A 82 10.87 -6.59 8.29
N CYS A 83 11.42 -7.15 9.35
CA CYS A 83 11.83 -6.41 10.51
C CYS A 83 13.28 -6.71 10.89
N SER A 84 13.98 -5.68 11.37
CA SER A 84 15.28 -5.80 11.98
C SER A 84 15.27 -5.25 13.41
N VAL A 85 15.85 -6.03 14.33
CA VAL A 85 15.94 -5.66 15.74
C VAL A 85 16.94 -4.53 15.92
N GLN A 86 16.52 -3.47 16.59
CA GLN A 86 17.30 -2.27 16.85
C GLN A 86 17.67 -2.16 18.33
N PHE A 87 18.61 -1.25 18.63
CA PHE A 87 18.89 -0.88 20.01
C PHE A 87 17.66 -0.23 20.67
N GLY A 88 17.56 -0.32 21.99
CA GLY A 88 16.49 0.32 22.77
C GLY A 88 15.15 -0.44 22.73
N LYS A 89 15.17 -1.74 22.47
CA LYS A 89 13.97 -2.61 22.43
C LYS A 89 12.94 -2.13 21.40
N ARG A 90 13.39 -1.93 20.19
CA ARG A 90 12.56 -1.56 19.04
C ARG A 90 12.91 -2.40 17.84
N ASP A 91 11.92 -2.64 16.99
CA ASP A 91 12.11 -3.28 15.71
C ASP A 91 11.82 -2.26 14.59
N SER A 92 12.74 -2.15 13.64
CA SER A 92 12.52 -1.39 12.42
C SER A 92 11.84 -2.29 11.41
N CYS A 93 10.61 -1.98 11.05
CA CYS A 93 9.79 -2.83 10.19
C CYS A 93 9.35 -2.10 8.92
N SER A 94 9.36 -2.85 7.81
CA SER A 94 8.68 -2.54 6.56
C SER A 94 7.56 -3.53 6.35
N GLN A 95 6.38 -3.04 6.01
CA GLN A 95 5.16 -3.81 5.76
C GLN A 95 4.63 -3.50 4.37
N ILE A 96 4.34 -4.55 3.58
CA ILE A 96 3.74 -4.42 2.26
C ILE A 96 2.37 -5.12 2.30
N TYR A 97 1.32 -4.33 2.19
CA TYR A 97 -0.06 -4.80 2.02
C TYR A 97 -0.30 -5.02 0.53
N ASP A 98 -0.34 -6.28 0.11
CA ASP A 98 -0.62 -6.67 -1.27
C ASP A 98 -2.10 -7.02 -1.40
N ILE A 99 -2.86 -6.14 -2.04
CA ILE A 99 -4.30 -6.28 -2.29
C ILE A 99 -4.50 -6.38 -3.80
N PRO A 100 -4.46 -7.59 -4.40
CA PRO A 100 -4.36 -7.78 -5.85
C PRO A 100 -5.43 -7.07 -6.68
N ALA A 101 -6.62 -6.85 -6.11
CA ALA A 101 -7.70 -6.13 -6.78
C ALA A 101 -7.47 -4.61 -6.88
N ARG A 102 -6.57 -4.04 -6.05
CA ARG A 102 -6.37 -2.60 -5.91
C ARG A 102 -4.92 -2.14 -6.08
N GLY A 103 -3.96 -2.98 -5.70
CA GLY A 103 -2.53 -2.64 -5.72
C GLY A 103 -1.83 -2.94 -4.39
N THR A 104 -0.71 -2.28 -4.14
CA THR A 104 0.07 -2.44 -2.90
C THR A 104 0.13 -1.14 -2.11
N VAL A 105 0.20 -1.26 -0.76
CA VAL A 105 0.53 -0.14 0.14
C VAL A 105 1.79 -0.52 0.91
N THR A 106 2.75 0.39 1.03
CA THR A 106 3.96 0.21 1.84
C THR A 106 3.90 1.10 3.07
N ALA A 107 4.17 0.51 4.25
CA ALA A 107 4.25 1.23 5.51
C ALA A 107 5.53 0.87 6.26
N GLU A 108 6.14 1.85 6.93
CA GLU A 108 7.41 1.68 7.63
C GLU A 108 7.42 2.39 8.98
N GLY A 109 8.19 1.85 9.92
CA GLY A 109 8.37 2.50 11.21
C GLY A 109 9.11 1.67 12.25
N LEU A 110 9.23 2.25 13.43
CA LEU A 110 9.81 1.60 14.59
C LEU A 110 8.71 1.09 15.53
N ILE A 111 8.70 -0.20 15.78
CA ILE A 111 7.75 -0.87 16.67
C ILE A 111 8.42 -1.10 18.03
N PRO A 112 7.84 -0.61 19.13
CA PRO A 112 8.34 -0.98 20.46
C PRO A 112 8.09 -2.47 20.73
N VAL A 113 9.11 -3.22 21.13
CA VAL A 113 8.98 -4.67 21.43
C VAL A 113 7.91 -4.94 22.51
N ALA A 114 7.70 -4.00 23.43
CA ALA A 114 6.64 -4.11 24.43
C ALA A 114 5.22 -4.17 23.86
N GLU A 115 5.01 -3.62 22.65
CA GLU A 115 3.72 -3.61 21.98
C GLU A 115 3.45 -4.89 21.17
N LEU A 116 4.41 -5.81 21.05
CA LEU A 116 4.26 -7.08 20.32
C LEU A 116 3.49 -8.15 21.11
N ASN A 117 2.57 -7.73 21.99
CA ASN A 117 1.72 -8.60 22.78
C ASN A 117 0.25 -8.22 22.56
N ARG A 118 -0.65 -9.11 22.99
CA ARG A 118 -2.09 -8.85 22.89
C ARG A 118 -2.48 -7.48 23.46
N GLY A 119 -3.24 -6.72 22.68
CA GLY A 119 -3.66 -5.35 22.99
C GLY A 119 -2.58 -4.29 22.74
N GLY A 120 -1.37 -4.70 22.34
CA GLY A 120 -0.32 -3.78 21.90
C GLY A 120 -0.72 -3.05 20.63
N THR A 121 -0.32 -1.80 20.53
CA THR A 121 -0.69 -0.93 19.42
C THR A 121 0.52 -0.12 18.96
N TRP A 122 0.69 -0.02 17.64
CA TRP A 122 1.71 0.85 17.05
C TRP A 122 1.21 1.50 15.77
N VAL A 123 1.92 2.53 15.35
CA VAL A 123 1.62 3.27 14.11
C VAL A 123 2.85 3.26 13.22
N LEU A 124 2.62 2.98 11.93
CA LEU A 124 3.63 3.06 10.87
C LEU A 124 3.26 4.21 9.92
N ALA A 125 4.25 4.83 9.31
CA ALA A 125 4.03 5.79 8.24
C ALA A 125 3.79 5.04 6.92
N ILE A 126 2.74 5.39 6.19
CA ILE A 126 2.54 4.94 4.82
C ILE A 126 3.47 5.75 3.93
N THR A 127 4.36 5.07 3.21
CA THR A 127 5.44 5.67 2.42
C THR A 127 5.16 5.64 0.92
N GLY A 128 4.08 4.98 0.50
CA GLY A 128 3.65 4.91 -0.90
C GLY A 128 2.86 3.66 -1.21
N GLY A 129 2.62 3.44 -2.50
CA GLY A 129 1.91 2.27 -3.01
C GLY A 129 1.94 2.18 -4.52
N THR A 130 1.20 1.21 -5.06
CA THR A 130 1.01 0.98 -6.50
C THR A 130 -0.46 0.80 -6.85
N GLY A 131 -0.82 0.87 -8.14
CA GLY A 131 -2.20 0.71 -8.58
C GLY A 131 -3.09 1.86 -8.09
N GLU A 132 -4.20 1.56 -7.43
CA GLU A 132 -5.08 2.58 -6.85
C GLU A 132 -4.40 3.40 -5.73
N PHE A 133 -3.32 2.87 -5.14
CA PHE A 133 -2.57 3.50 -4.05
C PHE A 133 -1.31 4.25 -4.52
N GLU A 134 -1.21 4.54 -5.82
CA GLU A 134 -0.09 5.34 -6.34
C GLU A 134 -0.08 6.74 -5.71
N ASN A 135 1.11 7.18 -5.23
CA ASN A 135 1.33 8.46 -4.54
C ASN A 135 0.62 8.63 -3.18
N VAL A 136 0.07 7.57 -2.60
CA VAL A 136 -0.57 7.63 -1.28
C VAL A 136 0.47 7.85 -0.18
N GLY A 137 0.07 8.62 0.84
CA GLY A 137 0.74 8.73 2.13
C GLY A 137 -0.22 8.39 3.28
N GLY A 138 0.16 8.72 4.51
CA GLY A 138 -0.72 8.55 5.67
C GLY A 138 -0.14 7.68 6.78
N SER A 139 -0.99 6.90 7.45
CA SER A 139 -0.58 6.05 8.56
C SER A 139 -1.29 4.70 8.55
N ALA A 140 -0.60 3.67 9.05
CA ALA A 140 -1.16 2.36 9.35
C ALA A 140 -1.12 2.16 10.87
N THR A 141 -2.28 2.05 11.51
CA THR A 141 -2.41 1.67 12.91
C THR A 141 -2.63 0.17 13.00
N VAL A 142 -1.84 -0.52 13.82
CA VAL A 142 -1.90 -1.96 14.03
C VAL A 142 -2.22 -2.25 15.48
N VAL A 143 -3.18 -3.16 15.72
CA VAL A 143 -3.60 -3.60 17.06
C VAL A 143 -3.57 -5.12 17.11
N ILE A 144 -2.80 -5.71 18.03
CA ILE A 144 -2.83 -7.16 18.27
C ILE A 144 -4.11 -7.54 19.00
N VAL A 145 -4.94 -8.38 18.36
CA VAL A 145 -6.29 -8.71 18.85
C VAL A 145 -6.33 -9.99 19.67
N ASP A 146 -5.36 -10.91 19.53
CA ASP A 146 -5.33 -12.17 20.27
C ASP A 146 -3.91 -12.62 20.64
N ASP A 147 -3.85 -13.69 21.46
CA ASP A 147 -2.60 -14.27 21.96
C ASP A 147 -1.83 -15.10 20.91
N ARG A 148 -2.41 -15.26 19.69
CA ARG A 148 -1.75 -15.92 18.55
C ARG A 148 -0.99 -14.93 17.68
N GLY A 149 -1.13 -13.63 17.99
CA GLY A 149 -0.51 -12.55 17.23
C GLY A 149 -1.32 -12.09 16.03
N ASN A 150 -2.59 -12.52 15.89
CA ASN A 150 -3.48 -11.93 14.89
C ASN A 150 -3.71 -10.46 15.22
N SER A 151 -3.82 -9.64 14.18
CA SER A 151 -3.94 -8.19 14.34
C SER A 151 -5.02 -7.59 13.45
N GLU A 152 -5.45 -6.40 13.81
CA GLU A 152 -6.27 -5.53 12.97
C GLU A 152 -5.42 -4.34 12.52
N HIS A 153 -5.48 -4.03 11.24
CA HIS A 153 -4.77 -2.95 10.60
C HIS A 153 -5.77 -1.91 10.09
N THR A 154 -5.63 -0.68 10.54
CA THR A 154 -6.37 0.46 10.00
C THR A 154 -5.42 1.32 9.17
N LEU A 155 -5.59 1.30 7.86
CA LEU A 155 -4.84 2.14 6.92
C LEU A 155 -5.60 3.45 6.72
N HIS A 156 -5.00 4.55 7.11
CA HIS A 156 -5.50 5.90 6.90
C HIS A 156 -4.72 6.52 5.73
N LEU A 157 -5.35 6.51 4.56
CA LEU A 157 -4.74 6.83 3.28
C LEU A 157 -5.02 8.29 2.92
N LEU A 158 -3.97 9.03 2.62
CA LEU A 158 -4.01 10.42 2.18
C LEU A 158 -3.53 10.51 0.73
N PRO A 159 -4.22 11.22 -0.17
CA PRO A 159 -3.82 11.41 -1.56
C PRO A 159 -2.57 12.25 -1.70
#